data_74dcebe7bdd2bd05640570a2d58bd047
#
_entry.id   74dcebe7bdd2bd05640570a2d58bd047
#
_cell.length_a   1.000
_cell.length_b   1.000
_cell.length_c   1.000
_cell.angle_alpha   90.00
_cell.angle_beta   90.00
_cell.angle_gamma   90.00
#
_symmetry.space_group_name_H-M   'P 1'
#
loop_
_entity.id
_entity.type
_entity.pdbx_description
1 polymer ?
#
loop_
_entity_poly.entity_id
_entity_poly.type
_entity_poly.pdbx_seq_one_letter_code
_entity_poly.pdbx_strand_id
1 'polypeptide(L)'
;MPVAPQDSLYWVFLGLGFVSSLLALTTIISFIRVHYYTKDWTVQKLLQLVIFLCNTSRAIFFFGVHFNWEEVTAAEDQQNADSILNGRGFPTKYFIMNELPGVLFFSASTLLLLAWAKIYYTAQDNSKIVDQWFRPTCITANVCVYIMQGSLWLLYGLSNTFTSLRKAIEPLHVASSTTIAIVFLTTGIILVIFGNRTRDVLSSVPVDFRILKEKVQEIRLLG
;
A
#
# COMPACT_ATOMS: atom_id res chain seq x y z
N MET A 1 4.99 13.39 -38.79
CA MET A 1 6.01 12.72 -37.97
C MET A 1 5.28 11.94 -36.90
N PRO A 2 5.51 10.66 -36.69
CA PRO A 2 4.92 9.98 -35.53
C PRO A 2 5.49 10.64 -34.27
N VAL A 3 4.59 11.05 -33.36
CA VAL A 3 4.93 11.56 -32.03
C VAL A 3 5.79 10.48 -31.37
N ALA A 4 6.99 10.85 -30.91
CA ALA A 4 7.91 9.90 -30.32
C ALA A 4 7.22 9.22 -29.10
N PRO A 5 7.39 7.92 -28.87
CA PRO A 5 6.73 7.21 -27.76
C PRO A 5 7.03 7.80 -26.37
N GLN A 6 8.08 8.61 -26.24
CA GLN A 6 8.42 9.34 -25.02
C GLN A 6 7.38 10.38 -24.60
N ASP A 7 6.74 11.09 -25.57
CA ASP A 7 5.75 12.11 -25.25
C ASP A 7 4.47 11.51 -24.64
N SER A 8 4.11 10.29 -25.02
CA SER A 8 2.94 9.61 -24.48
C SER A 8 3.12 9.22 -23.01
N LEU A 9 4.30 8.77 -22.59
CA LEU A 9 4.61 8.42 -21.19
C LEU A 9 4.58 9.63 -20.27
N TYR A 10 5.07 10.79 -20.74
CA TYR A 10 5.03 12.05 -20.01
C TYR A 10 3.60 12.41 -19.55
N TRP A 11 2.61 12.32 -20.46
CA TRP A 11 1.21 12.61 -20.15
C TRP A 11 0.56 11.54 -19.28
N VAL A 12 1.00 10.28 -19.41
CA VAL A 12 0.52 9.19 -18.53
C VAL A 12 0.93 9.43 -17.09
N PHE A 13 2.18 9.83 -16.82
CA PHE A 13 2.62 10.15 -15.45
C PHE A 13 1.84 11.32 -14.85
N LEU A 14 1.57 12.35 -15.63
CA LEU A 14 0.73 13.47 -15.20
C LEU A 14 -0.69 12.99 -14.82
N GLY A 15 -1.32 12.19 -15.68
CA GLY A 15 -2.66 11.65 -15.44
C GLY A 15 -2.71 10.78 -14.19
N LEU A 16 -1.73 9.89 -14.00
CA LEU A 16 -1.63 9.04 -12.79
C LEU A 16 -1.39 9.87 -11.52
N GLY A 17 -0.63 10.97 -11.61
CA GLY A 17 -0.43 11.91 -10.52
C GLY A 17 -1.75 12.56 -10.07
N PHE A 18 -2.57 13.01 -11.02
CA PHE A 18 -3.90 13.59 -10.74
C PHE A 18 -4.84 12.55 -10.11
N VAL A 19 -4.93 11.34 -10.68
CA VAL A 19 -5.77 10.27 -10.13
C VAL A 19 -5.36 9.93 -8.68
N SER A 20 -4.06 9.79 -8.43
CA SER A 20 -3.55 9.50 -7.09
C SER A 20 -3.85 10.65 -6.11
N SER A 21 -3.77 11.90 -6.56
CA SER A 21 -4.11 13.07 -5.75
C SER A 21 -5.60 13.13 -5.40
N LEU A 22 -6.49 12.80 -6.33
CA LEU A 22 -7.93 12.71 -6.08
C LEU A 22 -8.25 11.60 -5.08
N LEU A 23 -7.59 10.44 -5.20
CA LEU A 23 -7.75 9.35 -4.24
C LEU A 23 -7.22 9.74 -2.85
N ALA A 24 -6.11 10.46 -2.75
CA ALA A 24 -5.61 10.97 -1.49
C ALA A 24 -6.59 11.96 -0.86
N LEU A 25 -7.13 12.90 -1.65
CA LEU A 25 -8.11 13.88 -1.20
C LEU A 25 -9.40 13.21 -0.68
N THR A 26 -9.96 12.26 -1.41
CA THR A 26 -11.15 11.53 -0.97
C THR A 26 -10.89 10.74 0.31
N THR A 27 -9.70 10.16 0.46
CA THR A 27 -9.32 9.40 1.64
C THR A 27 -9.15 10.29 2.86
N ILE A 28 -8.53 11.48 2.73
CA ILE A 28 -8.37 12.41 3.85
C ILE A 28 -9.71 13.01 4.28
N ILE A 29 -10.61 13.32 3.36
CA ILE A 29 -11.97 13.77 3.67
C ILE A 29 -12.70 12.69 4.47
N SER A 30 -12.62 11.44 4.02
CA SER A 30 -13.21 10.30 4.72
C SER A 30 -12.61 10.11 6.12
N PHE A 31 -11.29 10.26 6.27
CA PHE A 31 -10.60 10.19 7.55
C PHE A 31 -11.09 11.29 8.51
N ILE A 32 -11.16 12.54 8.04
CA ILE A 32 -11.64 13.68 8.85
C ILE A 32 -13.07 13.43 9.29
N ARG A 33 -13.93 12.95 8.39
CA ARG A 33 -15.33 12.62 8.71
C ARG A 33 -15.40 11.56 9.81
N VAL A 34 -14.68 10.45 9.68
CA VAL A 34 -14.66 9.38 10.70
C VAL A 34 -14.04 9.88 12.01
N HIS A 35 -13.00 10.71 11.94
CA HIS A 35 -12.36 11.28 13.14
C HIS A 35 -13.29 12.18 13.92
N TYR A 36 -14.15 12.95 13.23
CA TYR A 36 -15.12 13.83 13.85
C TYR A 36 -16.20 13.07 14.64
N TYR A 37 -16.66 11.92 14.09
CA TYR A 37 -17.72 11.13 14.72
C TYR A 37 -17.22 10.16 15.80
N THR A 38 -15.96 9.74 15.75
CA THR A 38 -15.38 8.80 16.71
C THR A 38 -14.14 9.40 17.35
N LYS A 39 -14.13 9.54 18.70
CA LYS A 39 -12.97 10.11 19.42
C LYS A 39 -11.80 9.13 19.51
N ASP A 40 -12.09 7.83 19.62
CA ASP A 40 -11.07 6.80 19.82
C ASP A 40 -10.34 6.41 18.53
N TRP A 41 -9.07 6.00 18.68
CA TRP A 41 -8.30 5.43 17.58
C TRP A 41 -8.83 4.03 17.23
N THR A 42 -9.35 3.90 16.02
CA THR A 42 -9.86 2.63 15.49
C THR A 42 -8.97 2.11 14.36
N VAL A 43 -9.04 0.80 14.10
CA VAL A 43 -8.35 0.18 12.95
C VAL A 43 -8.76 0.83 11.64
N GLN A 44 -10.02 1.27 11.54
CA GLN A 44 -10.54 1.98 10.36
C GLN A 44 -9.80 3.31 10.11
N LYS A 45 -9.56 4.11 11.16
CA LYS A 45 -8.80 5.36 11.04
C LYS A 45 -7.36 5.10 10.60
N LEU A 46 -6.72 4.10 11.20
CA LEU A 46 -5.37 3.74 10.85
C LEU A 46 -5.28 3.27 9.39
N LEU A 47 -6.24 2.46 8.95
CA LEU A 47 -6.34 2.01 7.56
C LEU A 47 -6.48 3.19 6.59
N GLN A 48 -7.39 4.13 6.89
CA GLN A 48 -7.58 5.33 6.07
C GLN A 48 -6.31 6.20 6.01
N LEU A 49 -5.61 6.36 7.14
CA LEU A 49 -4.35 7.09 7.20
C LEU A 49 -3.28 6.44 6.31
N VAL A 50 -3.13 5.12 6.38
CA VAL A 50 -2.14 4.39 5.56
C VAL A 50 -2.50 4.47 4.07
N ILE A 51 -3.77 4.36 3.70
CA ILE A 51 -4.22 4.52 2.30
C ILE A 51 -3.99 5.96 1.82
N PHE A 52 -4.23 6.95 2.65
CA PHE A 52 -3.91 8.35 2.34
C PHE A 52 -2.41 8.54 2.08
N LEU A 53 -1.54 8.04 2.95
CA LEU A 53 -0.09 8.10 2.78
C LEU A 53 0.37 7.36 1.51
N CYS A 54 -0.23 6.21 1.20
CA CYS A 54 0.05 5.45 0.00
C CYS A 54 -0.27 6.25 -1.27
N ASN A 55 -1.46 6.84 -1.35
CA ASN A 55 -1.85 7.63 -2.52
C ASN A 55 -1.07 8.95 -2.63
N THR A 56 -0.74 9.58 -1.49
CA THR A 56 0.09 10.79 -1.46
C THR A 56 1.50 10.50 -1.97
N SER A 57 2.13 9.41 -1.53
CA SER A 57 3.47 9.04 -2.00
C SER A 57 3.48 8.69 -3.51
N ARG A 58 2.41 8.05 -4.03
CA ARG A 58 2.23 7.85 -5.47
C ARG A 58 2.09 9.16 -6.25
N ALA A 59 1.28 10.08 -5.74
CA ALA A 59 1.12 11.39 -6.37
C ALA A 59 2.46 12.14 -6.44
N ILE A 60 3.21 12.17 -5.34
CA ILE A 60 4.54 12.79 -5.28
C ILE A 60 5.50 12.12 -6.28
N PHE A 61 5.50 10.80 -6.36
CA PHE A 61 6.33 10.07 -7.33
C PHE A 61 5.98 10.46 -8.77
N PHE A 62 4.71 10.37 -9.15
CA PHE A 62 4.28 10.64 -10.52
C PHE A 62 4.52 12.09 -10.93
N PHE A 63 4.21 13.06 -10.08
CA PHE A 63 4.54 14.46 -10.35
C PHE A 63 6.05 14.68 -10.31
N GLY A 64 6.79 14.04 -9.41
CA GLY A 64 8.24 14.14 -9.35
C GLY A 64 8.91 13.66 -10.64
N VAL A 65 8.48 12.54 -11.21
CA VAL A 65 8.94 12.05 -12.50
C VAL A 65 8.53 12.99 -13.63
N HIS A 66 7.28 13.48 -13.61
CA HIS A 66 6.78 14.38 -14.64
C HIS A 66 7.55 15.71 -14.68
N PHE A 67 7.74 16.38 -13.54
CA PHE A 67 8.42 17.67 -13.48
C PHE A 67 9.95 17.59 -13.66
N ASN A 68 10.55 16.42 -13.43
CA ASN A 68 11.98 16.20 -13.62
C ASN A 68 12.24 15.25 -14.80
N TRP A 69 11.36 15.28 -15.82
CA TRP A 69 11.43 14.38 -16.96
C TRP A 69 12.78 14.44 -17.70
N GLU A 70 13.34 15.63 -17.86
CA GLU A 70 14.64 15.84 -18.48
C GLU A 70 15.78 15.19 -17.69
N GLU A 71 15.76 15.29 -16.34
CA GLU A 71 16.76 14.61 -15.46
C GLU A 71 16.64 13.09 -15.57
N VAL A 72 15.40 12.60 -15.64
CA VAL A 72 15.12 11.16 -15.74
C VAL A 72 15.57 10.61 -17.09
N THR A 73 15.27 11.30 -18.20
CA THR A 73 15.64 10.88 -19.57
C THR A 73 17.13 11.07 -19.85
N ALA A 74 17.79 12.12 -19.33
CA ALA A 74 19.23 12.31 -19.47
C ALA A 74 20.02 11.22 -18.74
N ALA A 75 19.52 10.70 -17.60
CA ALA A 75 20.09 9.55 -16.93
C ALA A 75 19.90 8.25 -17.75
N GLU A 76 18.89 8.20 -18.59
CA GLU A 76 18.57 7.11 -19.52
C GLU A 76 19.55 7.03 -20.68
N ASP A 77 19.84 8.17 -21.33
CA ASP A 77 20.74 8.24 -22.48
C ASP A 77 22.20 7.87 -22.12
N GLN A 78 22.59 8.04 -20.87
CA GLN A 78 23.93 7.67 -20.37
C GLN A 78 24.08 6.16 -20.04
N GLN A 79 23.00 5.42 -20.00
CA GLN A 79 23.00 3.98 -19.69
C GLN A 79 22.07 3.26 -20.66
N ASN A 80 22.59 2.27 -21.39
CA ASN A 80 21.84 1.43 -22.34
C ASN A 80 20.45 1.04 -21.82
N ALA A 81 19.46 0.98 -22.73
CA ALA A 81 18.04 0.71 -22.48
C ALA A 81 17.74 -0.48 -21.54
N ASP A 82 18.63 -1.48 -21.48
CA ASP A 82 18.54 -2.61 -20.54
C ASP A 82 18.69 -2.22 -19.06
N SER A 83 19.25 -1.06 -18.76
CA SER A 83 19.45 -0.59 -17.39
C SER A 83 18.21 0.05 -16.78
N ILE A 84 17.27 0.51 -17.59
CA ILE A 84 16.04 1.19 -17.16
C ILE A 84 15.01 0.19 -16.65
N LEU A 85 14.80 -0.89 -17.39
CA LEU A 85 13.97 -2.01 -16.97
C LEU A 85 14.43 -2.60 -15.63
N ASN A 86 15.72 -2.50 -15.32
CA ASN A 86 16.36 -3.02 -14.11
C ASN A 86 16.52 -1.96 -12.99
N GLY A 87 15.93 -0.78 -13.10
CA GLY A 87 16.00 0.28 -12.07
C GLY A 87 17.38 0.94 -11.91
N ARG A 88 18.33 0.68 -12.84
CA ARG A 88 19.72 1.14 -12.74
C ARG A 88 19.95 2.59 -13.16
N GLY A 89 18.98 3.20 -13.83
CA GLY A 89 19.07 4.58 -14.34
C GLY A 89 18.44 5.63 -13.43
N PHE A 90 17.55 5.24 -12.52
CA PHE A 90 16.88 6.21 -11.67
C PHE A 90 17.75 6.65 -10.50
N PRO A 91 17.81 7.97 -10.20
CA PRO A 91 18.36 8.44 -8.93
C PRO A 91 17.70 7.71 -7.74
N THR A 92 18.47 7.42 -6.69
CA THR A 92 18.00 6.67 -5.50
C THR A 92 16.69 7.21 -4.93
N LYS A 93 16.48 8.53 -5.00
CA LYS A 93 15.24 9.21 -4.57
C LYS A 93 13.99 8.68 -5.26
N TYR A 94 14.05 8.48 -6.59
CA TYR A 94 12.91 7.97 -7.38
C TYR A 94 12.68 6.49 -7.15
N PHE A 95 13.76 5.71 -6.94
CA PHE A 95 13.64 4.30 -6.60
C PHE A 95 12.88 4.11 -5.27
N ILE A 96 13.25 4.84 -4.22
CA ILE A 96 12.57 4.80 -2.92
C ILE A 96 11.10 5.22 -3.06
N MET A 97 10.84 6.32 -3.79
CA MET A 97 9.49 6.83 -3.97
C MET A 97 8.59 5.89 -4.79
N ASN A 98 9.16 5.11 -5.70
CA ASN A 98 8.42 4.10 -6.46
C ASN A 98 8.02 2.90 -5.60
N GLU A 99 8.90 2.44 -4.72
CA GLU A 99 8.70 1.25 -3.88
C GLU A 99 7.87 1.53 -2.62
N LEU A 100 7.96 2.74 -2.07
CA LEU A 100 7.27 3.15 -0.84
C LEU A 100 5.75 2.90 -0.87
N PRO A 101 5.00 3.23 -1.93
CA PRO A 101 3.57 2.93 -1.99
C PRO A 101 3.24 1.45 -1.87
N GLY A 102 4.09 0.56 -2.41
CA GLY A 102 3.95 -0.89 -2.29
C GLY A 102 4.00 -1.34 -0.82
N VAL A 103 5.00 -0.90 -0.09
CA VAL A 103 5.18 -1.22 1.34
C VAL A 103 4.02 -0.69 2.18
N LEU A 104 3.57 0.53 1.92
CA LEU A 104 2.39 1.12 2.58
C LEU A 104 1.10 0.34 2.26
N PHE A 105 0.94 -0.08 1.01
CA PHE A 105 -0.21 -0.88 0.60
C PHE A 105 -0.22 -2.26 1.28
N PHE A 106 0.95 -2.86 1.48
CA PHE A 106 1.07 -4.09 2.27
C PHE A 106 0.58 -3.87 3.71
N SER A 107 0.99 -2.77 4.35
CA SER A 107 0.50 -2.43 5.70
C SER A 107 -1.01 -2.19 5.74
N ALA A 108 -1.60 -1.56 4.73
CA ALA A 108 -3.04 -1.41 4.60
C ALA A 108 -3.75 -2.78 4.49
N SER A 109 -3.20 -3.69 3.70
CA SER A 109 -3.75 -5.04 3.51
C SER A 109 -3.71 -5.88 4.79
N THR A 110 -2.63 -5.80 5.56
CA THR A 110 -2.52 -6.49 6.87
C THR A 110 -3.44 -5.89 7.92
N LEU A 111 -3.66 -4.58 7.94
CA LEU A 111 -4.65 -3.93 8.80
C LEU A 111 -6.08 -4.35 8.43
N LEU A 112 -6.38 -4.45 7.14
CA LEU A 112 -7.67 -4.94 6.67
C LEU A 112 -7.89 -6.40 7.07
N LEU A 113 -6.87 -7.24 6.93
CA LEU A 113 -6.91 -8.63 7.39
C LEU A 113 -7.18 -8.72 8.90
N LEU A 114 -6.51 -7.89 9.70
CA LEU A 114 -6.72 -7.82 11.14
C LEU A 114 -8.15 -7.39 11.49
N ALA A 115 -8.72 -6.43 10.75
CA ALA A 115 -10.10 -5.99 10.92
C ALA A 115 -11.09 -7.14 10.65
N TRP A 116 -10.93 -7.85 9.52
CA TRP A 116 -11.77 -9.00 9.17
C TRP A 116 -11.64 -10.15 10.18
N ALA A 117 -10.40 -10.49 10.60
CA ALA A 117 -10.17 -11.49 11.63
C ALA A 117 -10.85 -11.10 12.95
N LYS A 118 -10.78 -9.83 13.35
CA LYS A 118 -11.44 -9.34 14.56
C LYS A 118 -12.96 -9.51 14.48
N ILE A 119 -13.58 -9.13 13.37
CA ILE A 119 -15.04 -9.29 13.18
C ILE A 119 -15.42 -10.77 13.26
N TYR A 120 -14.71 -11.64 12.54
CA TYR A 120 -14.97 -13.08 12.50
C TYR A 120 -14.87 -13.73 13.89
N TYR A 121 -13.76 -13.53 14.60
CA TYR A 121 -13.56 -14.15 15.91
C TYR A 121 -14.39 -13.52 17.02
N THR A 122 -14.76 -12.25 16.91
CA THR A 122 -15.72 -11.62 17.85
C THR A 122 -17.11 -12.23 17.69
N ALA A 123 -17.54 -12.51 16.46
CA ALA A 123 -18.81 -13.16 16.20
C ALA A 123 -18.86 -14.62 16.68
N GLN A 124 -17.69 -15.25 16.92
CA GLN A 124 -17.56 -16.60 17.50
C GLN A 124 -17.26 -16.62 19.01
N ASP A 125 -17.36 -15.47 19.69
CA ASP A 125 -17.01 -15.33 21.13
C ASP A 125 -15.55 -15.68 21.47
N ASN A 126 -14.66 -15.63 20.50
CA ASN A 126 -13.26 -16.06 20.62
C ASN A 126 -12.26 -14.96 20.27
N SER A 127 -12.55 -13.72 20.67
CA SER A 127 -11.75 -12.54 20.37
C SER A 127 -10.30 -12.59 20.85
N LYS A 128 -10.00 -13.40 21.87
CA LYS A 128 -8.64 -13.59 22.42
C LYS A 128 -7.63 -14.10 21.39
N ILE A 129 -8.06 -14.93 20.43
CA ILE A 129 -7.19 -15.47 19.37
C ILE A 129 -6.61 -14.35 18.53
N VAL A 130 -7.37 -13.29 18.26
CA VAL A 130 -6.92 -12.15 17.45
C VAL A 130 -5.77 -11.42 18.14
N ASP A 131 -5.90 -11.13 19.43
CA ASP A 131 -4.88 -10.40 20.17
C ASP A 131 -3.63 -11.24 20.44
N GLN A 132 -3.80 -12.57 20.63
CA GLN A 132 -2.67 -13.46 20.93
C GLN A 132 -1.87 -13.89 19.71
N TRP A 133 -2.51 -14.11 18.56
CA TRP A 133 -1.88 -14.68 17.37
C TRP A 133 -1.89 -13.77 16.15
N PHE A 134 -3.06 -13.27 15.76
CA PHE A 134 -3.17 -12.48 14.52
C PHE A 134 -2.46 -11.14 14.60
N ARG A 135 -2.69 -10.39 15.66
CA ARG A 135 -2.09 -9.08 15.84
C ARG A 135 -0.55 -9.13 15.87
N PRO A 136 0.10 -9.95 16.69
CA PRO A 136 1.56 -10.05 16.68
C PRO A 136 2.10 -10.57 15.34
N THR A 137 1.44 -11.55 14.69
CA THR A 137 1.84 -12.03 13.37
C THR A 137 1.80 -10.94 12.31
N CYS A 138 0.73 -10.14 12.25
CA CYS A 138 0.63 -9.02 11.33
C CYS A 138 1.70 -7.96 11.60
N ILE A 139 1.98 -7.63 12.86
CA ILE A 139 3.03 -6.68 13.23
C ILE A 139 4.39 -7.20 12.81
N THR A 140 4.73 -8.45 13.14
CA THR A 140 6.00 -9.09 12.78
C THR A 140 6.20 -9.11 11.26
N ALA A 141 5.18 -9.51 10.49
CA ALA A 141 5.23 -9.51 9.03
C ALA A 141 5.52 -8.11 8.46
N ASN A 142 4.85 -7.07 8.98
CA ASN A 142 5.13 -5.69 8.57
C ASN A 142 6.56 -5.27 8.91
N VAL A 143 7.02 -5.53 10.13
CA VAL A 143 8.39 -5.19 10.55
C VAL A 143 9.42 -5.88 9.66
N CYS A 144 9.24 -7.18 9.35
CA CYS A 144 10.14 -7.90 8.44
C CYS A 144 10.18 -7.28 7.04
N VAL A 145 9.01 -6.93 6.47
CA VAL A 145 8.94 -6.28 5.14
C VAL A 145 9.62 -4.91 5.16
N TYR A 146 9.39 -4.10 6.21
CA TYR A 146 10.05 -2.80 6.34
C TYR A 146 11.56 -2.90 6.49
N ILE A 147 12.06 -3.85 7.29
CA ILE A 147 13.50 -4.09 7.45
C ILE A 147 14.11 -4.53 6.12
N MET A 148 13.49 -5.48 5.42
CA MET A 148 13.95 -5.96 4.13
C MET A 148 14.03 -4.82 3.11
N GLN A 149 12.96 -4.04 3.00
CA GLN A 149 12.89 -2.93 2.04
C GLN A 149 13.86 -1.80 2.40
N GLY A 150 13.95 -1.44 3.67
CA GLY A 150 14.91 -0.44 4.16
C GLY A 150 16.36 -0.85 3.92
N SER A 151 16.68 -2.14 4.09
CA SER A 151 18.00 -2.68 3.77
C SER A 151 18.33 -2.57 2.29
N LEU A 152 17.35 -2.83 1.40
CA LEU A 152 17.52 -2.65 -0.04
C LEU A 152 17.75 -1.19 -0.42
N TRP A 153 16.98 -0.26 0.14
CA TRP A 153 17.17 1.16 -0.12
C TRP A 153 18.55 1.66 0.34
N LEU A 154 19.00 1.17 1.49
CA LEU A 154 20.36 1.47 1.99
C LEU A 154 21.44 0.92 1.05
N LEU A 155 21.33 -0.34 0.63
CA LEU A 155 22.26 -0.97 -0.31
C LEU A 155 22.27 -0.25 -1.66
N TYR A 156 21.09 0.14 -2.16
CA TYR A 156 20.97 0.90 -3.39
C TYR A 156 21.68 2.27 -3.28
N GLY A 157 21.48 2.98 -2.17
CA GLY A 157 22.18 4.25 -1.90
C GLY A 157 23.70 4.08 -1.83
N LEU A 158 24.18 3.02 -1.17
CA LEU A 158 25.60 2.72 -1.04
C LEU A 158 26.25 2.26 -2.36
N SER A 159 25.49 1.65 -3.26
CA SER A 159 26.01 1.18 -4.56
C SER A 159 26.45 2.30 -5.49
N ASN A 160 25.93 3.49 -5.29
CA ASN A 160 26.40 4.67 -6.01
C ASN A 160 27.84 5.03 -5.63
N THR A 161 28.28 4.64 -4.41
CA THR A 161 29.64 4.88 -3.91
C THR A 161 30.58 3.69 -4.14
N PHE A 162 30.03 2.45 -4.09
CA PHE A 162 30.84 1.22 -4.17
C PHE A 162 30.40 0.37 -5.38
N THR A 163 31.20 0.39 -6.44
CA THR A 163 30.93 -0.35 -7.70
C THR A 163 30.84 -1.88 -7.53
N SER A 164 31.52 -2.44 -6.53
CA SER A 164 31.46 -3.88 -6.20
C SER A 164 30.07 -4.33 -5.72
N LEU A 165 29.35 -3.46 -5.01
CA LEU A 165 27.98 -3.74 -4.53
C LEU A 165 26.95 -3.74 -5.68
N ARG A 166 27.23 -3.03 -6.76
CA ARG A 166 26.31 -2.89 -7.90
C ARG A 166 25.92 -4.23 -8.52
N LYS A 167 26.85 -5.20 -8.59
CA LYS A 167 26.58 -6.56 -9.12
C LYS A 167 25.66 -7.39 -8.23
N ALA A 168 25.64 -7.12 -6.92
CA ALA A 168 24.83 -7.85 -5.96
C ALA A 168 23.39 -7.30 -5.84
N ILE A 169 23.17 -6.04 -6.24
CA ILE A 169 21.87 -5.38 -6.07
C ILE A 169 20.80 -5.96 -6.98
N GLU A 170 21.14 -6.26 -8.24
CA GLU A 170 20.18 -6.76 -9.21
C GLU A 170 19.50 -8.07 -8.76
N PRO A 171 20.24 -9.15 -8.42
CA PRO A 171 19.63 -10.36 -7.93
C PRO A 171 18.88 -10.16 -6.61
N LEU A 172 19.35 -9.26 -5.75
CA LEU A 172 18.71 -8.94 -4.48
C LEU A 172 17.38 -8.19 -4.68
N HIS A 173 17.33 -7.25 -5.63
CA HIS A 173 16.09 -6.55 -6.01
C HIS A 173 15.05 -7.51 -6.59
N VAL A 174 15.46 -8.41 -7.50
CA VAL A 174 14.57 -9.43 -8.06
C VAL A 174 14.04 -10.36 -6.96
N ALA A 175 14.91 -10.82 -6.06
CA ALA A 175 14.52 -11.67 -4.94
C ALA A 175 13.54 -10.95 -4.00
N SER A 176 13.78 -9.69 -3.68
CA SER A 176 12.88 -8.88 -2.85
C SER A 176 11.52 -8.66 -3.52
N SER A 177 11.50 -8.25 -4.78
CA SER A 177 10.25 -8.04 -5.53
C SER A 177 9.43 -9.33 -5.63
N THR A 178 10.09 -10.46 -5.86
CA THR A 178 9.44 -11.77 -5.87
C THR A 178 8.88 -12.13 -4.50
N THR A 179 9.63 -11.90 -3.43
CA THR A 179 9.17 -12.13 -2.05
C THR A 179 7.96 -11.27 -1.72
N ILE A 180 7.99 -9.98 -2.05
CA ILE A 180 6.87 -9.07 -1.87
C ILE A 180 5.65 -9.56 -2.65
N ALA A 181 5.80 -9.98 -3.91
CA ALA A 181 4.71 -10.50 -4.72
C ALA A 181 4.05 -11.75 -4.09
N ILE A 182 4.87 -12.69 -3.59
CA ILE A 182 4.38 -13.89 -2.89
C ILE A 182 3.62 -13.50 -1.62
N VAL A 183 4.16 -12.57 -0.84
CA VAL A 183 3.52 -12.10 0.40
C VAL A 183 2.20 -11.40 0.10
N PHE A 184 2.12 -10.60 -0.96
CA PHE A 184 0.86 -9.98 -1.41
C PHE A 184 -0.17 -11.01 -1.85
N LEU A 185 0.24 -11.99 -2.66
CA LEU A 185 -0.63 -13.07 -3.10
C LEU A 185 -1.19 -13.86 -1.92
N THR A 186 -0.33 -14.23 -0.98
CA THR A 186 -0.72 -14.95 0.24
C THR A 186 -1.70 -14.13 1.09
N THR A 187 -1.42 -12.84 1.29
CA THR A 187 -2.30 -11.93 2.03
C THR A 187 -3.65 -11.78 1.33
N GLY A 188 -3.65 -11.68 0.00
CA GLY A 188 -4.88 -11.62 -0.81
C GLY A 188 -5.74 -12.89 -0.67
N ILE A 189 -5.13 -14.07 -0.75
CA ILE A 189 -5.83 -15.35 -0.53
C ILE A 189 -6.44 -15.41 0.87
N ILE A 190 -5.68 -15.04 1.90
CA ILE A 190 -6.15 -15.03 3.28
C ILE A 190 -7.31 -14.05 3.45
N LEU A 191 -7.24 -12.86 2.84
CA LEU A 191 -8.33 -11.87 2.84
C LEU A 191 -9.62 -12.43 2.23
N VAL A 192 -9.54 -13.14 1.10
CA VAL A 192 -10.70 -13.78 0.47
C VAL A 192 -11.29 -14.85 1.38
N ILE A 193 -10.45 -15.70 2.00
CA ILE A 193 -10.90 -16.75 2.92
C ILE A 193 -11.63 -16.14 4.13
N PHE A 194 -11.02 -15.14 4.78
CA PHE A 194 -11.66 -14.48 5.93
C PHE A 194 -12.90 -13.69 5.53
N GLY A 195 -12.90 -13.03 4.38
CA GLY A 195 -14.06 -12.33 3.84
C GLY A 195 -15.27 -13.27 3.67
N ASN A 196 -15.05 -14.43 3.04
CA ASN A 196 -16.09 -15.42 2.85
C ASN A 196 -16.58 -16.00 4.18
N ARG A 197 -15.67 -16.40 5.08
CA ARG A 197 -16.04 -16.92 6.41
C ARG A 197 -16.81 -15.91 7.24
N THR A 198 -16.40 -14.64 7.21
CA THR A 198 -17.10 -13.56 7.93
C THR A 198 -18.51 -13.35 7.36
N ARG A 199 -18.65 -13.39 6.04
CA ARG A 199 -19.96 -13.31 5.39
C ARG A 199 -20.89 -14.44 5.85
N ASP A 200 -20.39 -15.68 5.88
CA ASP A 200 -21.18 -16.85 6.27
C ASP A 200 -21.63 -16.74 7.74
N VAL A 201 -20.75 -16.31 8.64
CA VAL A 201 -21.07 -16.09 10.05
C VAL A 201 -22.10 -14.96 10.19
N LEU A 202 -21.91 -13.83 9.52
CA LEU A 202 -22.85 -12.72 9.58
C LEU A 202 -24.22 -13.06 9.00
N SER A 203 -24.27 -13.93 7.98
CA SER A 203 -25.56 -14.41 7.40
C SER A 203 -26.31 -15.38 8.30
N SER A 204 -25.60 -16.10 9.19
CA SER A 204 -26.17 -17.07 10.15
C SER A 204 -26.66 -16.42 11.45
N VAL A 205 -26.23 -15.20 11.75
CA VAL A 205 -26.71 -14.46 12.93
C VAL A 205 -28.16 -13.99 12.65
N PRO A 206 -29.15 -14.42 13.44
CA PRO A 206 -30.51 -13.93 13.30
C PRO A 206 -30.49 -12.43 13.60
N VAL A 207 -30.57 -11.63 12.56
CA VAL A 207 -30.63 -10.18 12.69
C VAL A 207 -32.01 -9.85 13.24
N ASP A 208 -32.06 -9.48 14.50
CA ASP A 208 -33.27 -8.88 15.04
C ASP A 208 -33.49 -7.56 14.28
N PHE A 209 -34.47 -7.61 13.35
CA PHE A 209 -34.77 -6.52 12.42
C PHE A 209 -35.02 -5.19 13.14
N ARG A 210 -35.40 -5.22 14.44
CA ARG A 210 -35.56 -4.04 15.29
C ARG A 210 -34.24 -3.35 15.56
N ILE A 211 -33.20 -4.10 15.96
CA ILE A 211 -31.87 -3.54 16.28
C ILE A 211 -31.20 -2.98 15.01
N LEU A 212 -31.38 -3.66 13.86
CA LEU A 212 -30.87 -3.15 12.60
C LEU A 212 -31.57 -1.86 12.19
N LYS A 213 -32.89 -1.78 12.37
CA LYS A 213 -33.68 -0.59 12.01
C LYS A 213 -33.34 0.61 12.91
N GLU A 214 -33.13 0.39 14.20
CA GLU A 214 -32.66 1.43 15.13
C GLU A 214 -31.26 1.93 14.77
N LYS A 215 -30.30 1.02 14.51
CA LYS A 215 -28.95 1.41 14.09
C LYS A 215 -28.90 2.09 12.72
N VAL A 216 -29.70 1.63 11.76
CA VAL A 216 -29.82 2.29 10.45
C VAL A 216 -30.48 3.66 10.57
N GLN A 217 -31.46 3.83 11.49
CA GLN A 217 -32.04 5.12 11.79
C GLN A 217 -31.05 6.05 12.50
N GLU A 218 -30.26 5.54 13.44
CA GLU A 218 -29.18 6.27 14.11
C GLU A 218 -28.11 6.74 13.10
N ILE A 219 -27.72 5.88 12.16
CA ILE A 219 -26.79 6.24 11.07
C ILE A 219 -27.42 7.27 10.10
N ARG A 220 -28.73 7.19 9.86
CA ARG A 220 -29.45 8.15 9.01
C ARG A 220 -29.65 9.51 9.65
N LEU A 221 -29.75 9.57 10.98
CA LEU A 221 -29.82 10.82 11.74
C LEU A 221 -28.46 11.49 11.92
N LEU A 222 -27.37 10.75 11.69
CA LEU A 222 -26.00 11.24 11.78
C LEU A 222 -25.38 11.60 10.41
N GLY A 223 -26.11 11.49 9.33
CA GLY A 223 -25.68 11.83 7.96
C GLY A 223 -26.51 12.91 7.35
#